data_c278949c4ccffa8e46c9a3c086cc787e
#
_entry.id   c278949c4ccffa8e46c9a3c086cc787e
#
_cell.length_a   1.000
_cell.length_b   1.000
_cell.length_c   1.000
_cell.angle_alpha   90.00
_cell.angle_beta   90.00
_cell.angle_gamma   90.00
#
_symmetry.space_group_name_H-M   'P 1'
#
loop_
_entity.id
_entity.type
_entity.pdbx_description
1 polymer ?
#
loop_
_entity_poly.entity_id
_entity_poly.type
_entity_poly.pdbx_seq_one_letter_code
_entity_poly.pdbx_strand_id
1 'polypeptide(L)'
;MTRKEEITELIYKDESYAIIGACFEVYKDKGCGFHEPIYHECLEIELEFQRIPFLLKPPQTLQYRGRTLVETFNPDFICYDKIILEIKAVSQLIDEHRAQVLNYLAATGCKLGLIVNFGHYPRMEYERLLPRKHEPVDLRL
;
A
#
# COMPACT_ATOMS: atom_id res chain seq x y z
N MET A 1 -21.16 8.42 10.69
CA MET A 1 -20.28 7.87 9.64
C MET A 1 -20.85 8.20 8.28
N THR A 2 -20.02 8.70 7.36
CA THR A 2 -20.45 8.97 5.99
C THR A 2 -20.53 7.67 5.19
N ARG A 3 -21.32 7.67 4.12
CA ARG A 3 -21.42 6.52 3.21
C ARG A 3 -20.06 6.12 2.64
N LYS A 4 -19.18 7.10 2.39
CA LYS A 4 -17.83 6.85 1.87
C LYS A 4 -16.96 6.10 2.90
N GLU A 5 -17.07 6.48 4.16
CA GLU A 5 -16.34 5.81 5.24
C GLU A 5 -16.83 4.38 5.42
N GLU A 6 -18.14 4.14 5.34
CA GLU A 6 -18.70 2.80 5.41
C GLU A 6 -18.17 1.90 4.29
N ILE A 7 -18.14 2.41 3.05
CA ILE A 7 -17.61 1.66 1.90
C ILE A 7 -16.14 1.35 2.11
N THR A 8 -15.34 2.32 2.61
CA THR A 8 -13.91 2.13 2.86
C THR A 8 -13.66 1.05 3.90
N GLU A 9 -14.47 0.99 4.95
CA GLU A 9 -14.37 -0.02 5.99
C GLU A 9 -14.77 -1.40 5.52
N LEU A 10 -15.76 -1.49 4.62
CA LEU A 10 -16.31 -2.76 4.16
C LEU A 10 -15.46 -3.44 3.09
N ILE A 11 -14.74 -2.67 2.24
CA ILE A 11 -14.00 -3.28 1.14
C ILE A 11 -12.81 -4.08 1.66
N TYR A 12 -12.80 -5.39 1.34
CA TYR A 12 -11.74 -6.33 1.71
C TYR A 12 -11.37 -6.27 3.19
N LYS A 13 -12.38 -6.17 4.04
CA LYS A 13 -12.19 -5.99 5.49
C LYS A 13 -11.33 -7.10 6.10
N ASP A 14 -11.66 -8.36 5.83
CA ASP A 14 -10.95 -9.49 6.44
C ASP A 14 -9.51 -9.60 5.93
N GLU A 15 -9.33 -9.45 4.62
CA GLU A 15 -8.01 -9.52 4.02
C GLU A 15 -7.11 -8.37 4.48
N SER A 16 -7.64 -7.15 4.51
CA SER A 16 -6.85 -6.00 4.96
C SER A 16 -6.52 -6.11 6.46
N TYR A 17 -7.45 -6.63 7.25
CA TYR A 17 -7.20 -6.86 8.67
C TYR A 17 -6.07 -7.87 8.88
N ALA A 18 -6.06 -8.95 8.10
CA ALA A 18 -4.99 -9.95 8.16
C ALA A 18 -3.63 -9.35 7.80
N ILE A 19 -3.58 -8.53 6.74
CA ILE A 19 -2.35 -7.87 6.30
C ILE A 19 -1.82 -6.92 7.39
N ILE A 20 -2.69 -6.07 7.94
CA ILE A 20 -2.30 -5.14 8.99
C ILE A 20 -1.85 -5.89 10.24
N GLY A 21 -2.53 -6.99 10.57
CA GLY A 21 -2.11 -7.86 11.67
C GLY A 21 -0.70 -8.41 11.51
N ALA A 22 -0.34 -8.82 10.30
CA ALA A 22 1.02 -9.27 10.00
C ALA A 22 2.03 -8.13 10.18
N CYS A 23 1.69 -6.92 9.74
CA CYS A 23 2.53 -5.75 9.94
C CYS A 23 2.73 -5.45 11.43
N PHE A 24 1.67 -5.55 12.23
CA PHE A 24 1.78 -5.36 13.68
C PHE A 24 2.71 -6.38 14.34
N GLU A 25 2.70 -7.63 13.88
CA GLU A 25 3.62 -8.64 14.41
C GLU A 25 5.07 -8.26 14.15
N VAL A 26 5.37 -7.74 12.97
CA VAL A 26 6.71 -7.24 12.62
C VAL A 26 7.06 -6.04 13.50
N TYR A 27 6.17 -5.07 13.62
CA TYR A 27 6.42 -3.86 14.41
C TYR A 27 6.60 -4.19 15.90
N LYS A 28 5.80 -5.10 16.42
CA LYS A 28 5.89 -5.56 17.80
C LYS A 28 7.26 -6.15 18.12
N ASP A 29 7.83 -6.91 17.19
CA ASP A 29 9.13 -7.54 17.39
C ASP A 29 10.29 -6.56 17.18
N LYS A 30 10.24 -5.72 16.15
CA LYS A 30 11.36 -4.88 15.72
C LYS A 30 11.30 -3.44 16.23
N GLY A 31 10.11 -2.90 16.50
CA GLY A 31 9.94 -1.49 16.80
C GLY A 31 10.26 -0.60 15.59
N CYS A 32 10.35 0.71 15.80
CA CYS A 32 10.79 1.65 14.78
C CYS A 32 12.31 1.80 14.83
N GLY A 33 12.91 2.35 13.77
CA GLY A 33 14.32 2.75 13.77
C GLY A 33 15.22 1.98 12.83
N PHE A 34 14.78 0.86 12.30
CA PHE A 34 15.54 0.15 11.27
C PHE A 34 15.27 0.75 9.89
N HIS A 35 16.15 0.47 8.94
CA HIS A 35 15.97 0.85 7.54
C HIS A 35 14.87 0.03 6.88
N GLU A 36 14.20 0.62 5.90
CA GLU A 36 13.07 -0.01 5.21
C GLU A 36 13.34 -1.44 4.73
N PRO A 37 14.50 -1.79 4.15
CA PRO A 37 14.74 -3.18 3.70
C PRO A 37 14.63 -4.23 4.80
N ILE A 38 14.94 -3.88 6.05
CA ILE A 38 14.79 -4.79 7.18
C ILE A 38 13.31 -5.14 7.38
N TYR A 39 12.45 -4.13 7.38
CA TYR A 39 11.01 -4.35 7.53
C TYR A 39 10.42 -5.12 6.35
N HIS A 40 10.94 -4.86 5.16
CA HIS A 40 10.52 -5.58 3.95
C HIS A 40 10.76 -7.08 4.10
N GLU A 41 11.95 -7.47 4.50
CA GLU A 41 12.31 -8.87 4.69
C GLU A 41 11.51 -9.52 5.80
N CYS A 42 11.36 -8.82 6.93
CA CYS A 42 10.55 -9.31 8.05
C CYS A 42 9.10 -9.54 7.64
N LEU A 43 8.53 -8.59 6.88
CA LEU A 43 7.14 -8.69 6.45
C LEU A 43 6.94 -9.82 5.45
N GLU A 44 7.88 -10.03 4.53
CA GLU A 44 7.84 -11.15 3.61
C GLU A 44 7.77 -12.48 4.38
N ILE A 45 8.61 -12.63 5.40
CA ILE A 45 8.63 -13.82 6.24
C ILE A 45 7.29 -13.96 7.00
N GLU A 46 6.79 -12.87 7.57
CA GLU A 46 5.55 -12.91 8.35
C GLU A 46 4.33 -13.22 7.49
N LEU A 47 4.25 -12.66 6.29
CA LEU A 47 3.17 -12.96 5.36
C LEU A 47 3.17 -14.44 4.96
N GLU A 48 4.35 -15.00 4.69
CA GLU A 48 4.49 -16.44 4.41
C GLU A 48 4.08 -17.29 5.62
N PHE A 49 4.54 -16.92 6.80
CA PHE A 49 4.22 -17.62 8.03
C PHE A 49 2.71 -17.67 8.29
N GLN A 50 2.01 -16.55 8.04
CA GLN A 50 0.57 -16.47 8.21
C GLN A 50 -0.22 -16.94 6.99
N ARG A 51 0.45 -17.40 5.94
CA ARG A 51 -0.17 -17.92 4.70
C ARG A 51 -1.05 -16.87 4.01
N ILE A 52 -0.61 -15.62 4.05
CA ILE A 52 -1.24 -14.53 3.30
C ILE A 52 -0.61 -14.52 1.91
N PRO A 53 -1.40 -14.76 0.84
CA PRO A 53 -0.83 -14.80 -0.51
C PRO A 53 -0.38 -13.42 -0.96
N PHE A 54 0.83 -13.32 -1.51
CA PHE A 54 1.38 -12.06 -1.99
C PHE A 54 2.33 -12.27 -3.16
N LEU A 55 2.48 -11.21 -3.95
CA LEU A 55 3.53 -11.08 -4.95
C LEU A 55 4.49 -10.01 -4.43
N LEU A 56 5.78 -10.29 -4.47
CA LEU A 56 6.82 -9.36 -4.03
C LEU A 56 7.32 -8.54 -5.19
N LYS A 57 7.16 -7.22 -5.10
CA LYS A 57 7.62 -6.24 -6.11
C LYS A 57 7.24 -6.64 -7.54
N PRO A 58 5.98 -7.01 -7.80
CA PRO A 58 5.59 -7.44 -9.14
C PRO A 58 5.68 -6.27 -10.12
N PRO A 59 6.37 -6.43 -11.26
CA PRO A 59 6.46 -5.36 -12.23
C PRO A 59 5.11 -5.09 -12.88
N GLN A 60 4.74 -3.81 -12.96
CA GLN A 60 3.50 -3.35 -13.56
C GLN A 60 3.82 -2.41 -14.72
N THR A 61 3.02 -2.48 -15.77
CA THR A 61 3.21 -1.61 -16.93
C THR A 61 2.35 -0.36 -16.88
N LEU A 62 2.75 0.66 -17.62
CA LEU A 62 2.01 1.91 -17.78
C LEU A 62 1.77 2.17 -19.26
N GLN A 63 0.68 2.86 -19.54
CA GLN A 63 0.31 3.27 -20.90
C GLN A 63 0.41 4.80 -20.99
N TYR A 64 0.87 5.26 -22.17
CA TYR A 64 0.82 6.69 -22.51
C TYR A 64 0.46 6.82 -23.97
N ARG A 65 -0.60 7.54 -24.27
CA ARG A 65 -1.15 7.72 -25.62
C ARG A 65 -1.33 6.39 -26.37
N GLY A 66 -1.87 5.38 -25.65
CA GLY A 66 -2.11 4.06 -26.21
C GLY A 66 -0.88 3.20 -26.40
N ARG A 67 0.29 3.65 -25.96
CA ARG A 67 1.55 2.89 -26.07
C ARG A 67 1.99 2.41 -24.71
N THR A 68 2.41 1.16 -24.64
CA THR A 68 2.97 0.59 -23.41
C THR A 68 4.40 1.12 -23.23
N LEU A 69 4.66 1.69 -22.05
CA LEU A 69 5.98 2.19 -21.72
C LEU A 69 6.96 1.04 -21.48
N VAL A 70 8.24 1.28 -21.75
CA VAL A 70 9.31 0.36 -21.38
C VAL A 70 9.51 0.35 -19.87
N GLU A 71 9.42 1.52 -19.25
CA GLU A 71 9.55 1.66 -17.80
C GLU A 71 8.37 1.03 -17.09
N THR A 72 8.65 0.35 -15.98
CA THR A 72 7.65 -0.27 -15.13
C THR A 72 7.71 0.35 -13.73
N PHE A 73 6.67 0.11 -12.95
CA PHE A 73 6.69 0.41 -11.53
C PHE A 73 6.42 -0.87 -10.74
N ASN A 74 6.90 -0.92 -9.51
CA ASN A 74 6.84 -2.13 -8.71
C ASN A 74 6.29 -1.80 -7.32
N PRO A 75 4.98 -2.05 -7.07
CA PRO A 75 4.46 -1.98 -5.71
C PRO A 75 5.26 -2.93 -4.81
N ASP A 76 5.42 -2.58 -3.55
CA ASP A 76 6.18 -3.44 -2.63
C ASP A 76 5.57 -4.84 -2.56
N PHE A 77 4.25 -4.91 -2.37
CA PHE A 77 3.51 -6.18 -2.35
C PHE A 77 2.16 -5.98 -3.03
N ILE A 78 1.69 -7.03 -3.69
CA ILE A 78 0.26 -7.14 -4.04
C ILE A 78 -0.25 -8.39 -3.33
N CYS A 79 -1.15 -8.19 -2.36
CA CYS A 79 -1.69 -9.26 -1.54
C CYS A 79 -3.06 -9.69 -2.04
N TYR A 80 -3.34 -11.00 -1.99
CA TYR A 80 -4.61 -11.58 -2.45
C TYR A 80 -4.95 -11.19 -3.90
N ASP A 81 -3.93 -10.91 -4.71
CA ASP A 81 -4.07 -10.46 -6.12
C ASP A 81 -4.88 -9.15 -6.31
N LYS A 82 -5.19 -8.43 -5.23
CA LYS A 82 -6.12 -7.29 -5.33
C LYS A 82 -5.83 -6.12 -4.38
N ILE A 83 -4.91 -6.27 -3.42
CA ILE A 83 -4.61 -5.22 -2.44
C ILE A 83 -3.15 -4.82 -2.58
N ILE A 84 -2.90 -3.55 -2.88
CA ILE A 84 -1.55 -3.00 -2.91
C ILE A 84 -1.12 -2.71 -1.48
N LEU A 85 0.06 -3.17 -1.10
CA LEU A 85 0.66 -2.88 0.19
C LEU A 85 2.01 -2.20 -0.05
N GLU A 86 2.11 -0.95 0.40
CA GLU A 86 3.35 -0.18 0.38
C GLU A 86 3.83 0.02 1.80
N ILE A 87 5.11 -0.18 2.03
CA ILE A 87 5.68 0.04 3.36
C ILE A 87 6.69 1.17 3.33
N LYS A 88 6.80 1.87 4.44
CA LYS A 88 7.71 2.99 4.65
C LYS A 88 8.39 2.84 6.00
N ALA A 89 9.55 3.47 6.15
CA ALA A 89 10.27 3.56 7.41
C ALA A 89 10.72 5.02 7.61
N VAL A 90 9.74 5.89 7.76
CA VAL A 90 9.94 7.35 7.87
C VAL A 90 9.32 7.86 9.17
N SER A 91 9.64 9.11 9.56
CA SER A 91 9.11 9.67 10.81
C SER A 91 7.59 9.81 10.78
N GLN A 92 7.03 10.17 9.63
CA GLN A 92 5.59 10.26 9.42
C GLN A 92 5.24 10.16 7.94
N LEU A 93 4.03 9.67 7.64
CA LEU A 93 3.53 9.62 6.28
C LEU A 93 3.20 11.04 5.80
N ILE A 94 3.52 11.30 4.54
CA ILE A 94 3.27 12.59 3.89
C ILE A 94 2.49 12.37 2.58
N ASP A 95 2.00 13.47 1.99
CA ASP A 95 1.15 13.37 0.80
C ASP A 95 1.82 12.74 -0.40
N GLU A 96 3.14 12.87 -0.57
CA GLU A 96 3.88 12.20 -1.64
C GLU A 96 3.78 10.68 -1.52
N HIS A 97 3.81 10.15 -0.29
CA HIS A 97 3.66 8.73 -0.06
C HIS A 97 2.25 8.25 -0.48
N ARG A 98 1.23 9.03 -0.13
CA ARG A 98 -0.16 8.73 -0.48
C ARG A 98 -0.39 8.82 -1.98
N ALA A 99 0.18 9.84 -2.62
CA ALA A 99 0.08 10.02 -4.07
C ALA A 99 0.65 8.83 -4.82
N GLN A 100 1.77 8.29 -4.36
CA GLN A 100 2.37 7.11 -4.99
C GLN A 100 1.40 5.92 -4.99
N VAL A 101 0.80 5.62 -3.85
CA VAL A 101 -0.15 4.50 -3.74
C VAL A 101 -1.40 4.76 -4.59
N LEU A 102 -1.92 5.99 -4.58
CA LEU A 102 -3.07 6.34 -5.40
C LEU A 102 -2.78 6.18 -6.89
N ASN A 103 -1.58 6.55 -7.33
CA ASN A 103 -1.15 6.33 -8.71
C ASN A 103 -1.07 4.84 -9.04
N TYR A 104 -0.58 4.03 -8.13
CA TYR A 104 -0.53 2.58 -8.32
C TYR A 104 -1.93 1.98 -8.44
N LEU A 105 -2.88 2.44 -7.63
CA LEU A 105 -4.27 2.00 -7.73
C LEU A 105 -4.86 2.34 -9.10
N ALA A 106 -4.63 3.57 -9.57
CA ALA A 106 -5.12 4.00 -10.88
C ALA A 106 -4.53 3.15 -12.01
N ALA A 107 -3.25 2.84 -11.93
CA ALA A 107 -2.55 2.10 -12.98
C ALA A 107 -2.90 0.60 -13.00
N THR A 108 -3.15 0.00 -11.83
CA THR A 108 -3.40 -1.45 -11.71
C THR A 108 -4.88 -1.81 -11.74
N GLY A 109 -5.77 -0.85 -11.45
CA GLY A 109 -7.18 -1.13 -11.24
C GLY A 109 -7.51 -1.77 -9.89
N CYS A 110 -6.54 -1.92 -9.01
CA CYS A 110 -6.79 -2.40 -7.65
C CYS A 110 -7.67 -1.41 -6.90
N LYS A 111 -8.56 -1.92 -6.06
CA LYS A 111 -9.57 -1.09 -5.39
C LYS A 111 -9.21 -0.70 -3.96
N LEU A 112 -8.12 -1.22 -3.44
CA LEU A 112 -7.65 -0.90 -2.10
C LEU A 112 -6.12 -0.88 -2.08
N GLY A 113 -5.58 0.17 -1.47
CA GLY A 113 -4.17 0.26 -1.12
C GLY A 113 -4.03 0.41 0.38
N LEU A 114 -3.00 -0.21 0.91
CA LEU A 114 -2.59 -0.05 2.30
C LEU A 114 -1.20 0.55 2.30
N ILE A 115 -1.01 1.58 3.10
CA ILE A 115 0.31 2.14 3.33
C ILE A 115 0.63 1.98 4.81
N VAL A 116 1.78 1.39 5.11
CA VAL A 116 2.19 1.08 6.47
C VAL A 116 3.55 1.69 6.72
N ASN A 117 3.66 2.45 7.81
CA ASN A 117 4.90 3.11 8.18
C ASN A 117 5.46 2.50 9.47
N PHE A 118 6.54 1.75 9.33
CA PHE A 118 7.26 1.15 10.45
C PHE A 118 8.17 2.13 11.18
N GLY A 119 8.40 3.31 10.60
CA GLY A 119 9.30 4.31 11.21
C GLY A 119 8.62 5.25 12.20
N HIS A 120 7.32 5.16 12.35
CA HIS A 120 6.57 6.03 13.26
C HIS A 120 6.67 5.53 14.71
N TYR A 121 6.80 6.45 15.63
CA TYR A 121 6.88 6.18 17.08
C TYR A 121 5.81 7.01 17.80
N PRO A 122 5.12 6.50 18.81
CA PRO A 122 5.28 5.17 19.45
C PRO A 122 4.43 4.06 18.83
N ARG A 123 3.68 4.35 17.78
CA ARG A 123 2.79 3.40 17.13
C ARG A 123 3.09 3.29 15.65
N MET A 124 2.92 2.09 15.11
CA MET A 124 2.91 1.90 13.68
C MET A 124 1.76 2.69 13.07
N GLU A 125 2.07 3.46 12.04
CA GLU A 125 1.13 4.28 11.31
C GLU A 125 0.66 3.51 10.07
N TYR A 126 -0.64 3.51 9.77
CA TYR A 126 -1.13 2.91 8.54
C TYR A 126 -2.38 3.62 8.05
N GLU A 127 -2.61 3.54 6.75
CA GLU A 127 -3.78 4.15 6.11
C GLU A 127 -4.35 3.22 5.06
N ARG A 128 -5.67 3.26 4.90
CA ARG A 128 -6.40 2.59 3.83
C ARG A 128 -6.73 3.64 2.77
N LEU A 129 -6.35 3.38 1.53
CA LEU A 129 -6.54 4.30 0.43
C LEU A 129 -7.42 3.66 -0.65
N LEU A 130 -8.39 4.43 -1.13
CA LEU A 130 -9.26 4.04 -2.24
C LEU A 130 -8.84 4.78 -3.49
N PRO A 131 -9.13 4.22 -4.69
CA PRO A 131 -8.84 4.94 -5.94
C PRO A 131 -9.45 6.33 -5.94
N ARG A 132 -8.73 7.29 -6.52
CA ARG A 132 -9.24 8.64 -6.72
C ARG A 132 -10.46 8.61 -7.63
N LYS A 133 -11.42 9.49 -7.35
CA LYS A 133 -12.46 9.77 -8.32
C LYS A 133 -11.84 10.54 -9.48
N HIS A 134 -12.29 10.24 -10.71
CA HIS A 134 -11.86 11.01 -11.85
C HIS A 134 -12.42 12.43 -11.73
N GLU A 135 -11.54 13.41 -11.60
CA GLU A 135 -11.91 14.82 -11.56
C GLU A 135 -11.30 15.53 -12.77
N PRO A 136 -12.03 16.51 -13.36
CA PRO A 136 -11.46 17.29 -14.45
C PRO A 136 -10.20 18.01 -13.99
N VAL A 137 -9.17 17.97 -14.83
CA VAL A 137 -7.93 18.71 -14.56
C VAL A 137 -8.20 20.20 -14.75
N ASP A 138 -7.77 21.01 -13.79
CA ASP A 138 -7.84 22.46 -13.92
C ASP A 138 -6.70 22.93 -14.82
N LEU A 139 -7.06 23.39 -16.01
CA LEU A 139 -6.09 23.83 -17.01
C LEU A 139 -5.83 25.35 -16.99
N ARG A 140 -6.27 26.05 -15.97
CA ARG A 140 -5.97 27.48 -15.84
C ARG A 140 -4.46 27.68 -15.62
N LEU A 141 -3.91 28.53 -16.42
CA LEU A 141 -2.47 28.83 -16.37
C LEU A 141 -2.23 30.15 -15.68
#